data_7527405b1aef253ad1cc622c31d30dcd
#
_entry.id   7527405b1aef253ad1cc622c31d30dcd
#
_cell.length_a   1.000
_cell.length_b   1.000
_cell.length_c   1.000
_cell.angle_alpha   90.00
_cell.angle_beta   90.00
_cell.angle_gamma   90.00
#
_symmetry.space_group_name_H-M   'P 1'
#
loop_
_entity.id
_entity.type
_entity.pdbx_description
1 polymer ?
#
loop_
_entity_poly.entity_id
_entity_poly.type
_entity_poly.pdbx_seq_one_letter_code
_entity_poly.pdbx_strand_id
1 'polypeptide(L)'
;MTSGPIGDDRGVTLRIDISGLPGERVRFAASPLAELTAMLHVLAAPGHHPRHAGWAADVRAGLPPELAERLREAEFLWRSSQADFLYPARPRPTLAEELDAVDRTDDDRYVTAALVSTCGSTRGRFATASPLTDRAARERALDLAQARGARHGAFAERLLTEPAAVRARVRRTLELCAEAFFDAAWAEVAVPLATDLRVKNDLLRRQGLGAALAAVSRAVTLSGDGDVIVVDKLQDKATSADGAGVTFLPSVFADPHLVAVHAPGWQPVVQYPVPAGETGPAEPVSLDTVTLRLEALAHPVRLRLLRTLARGPHTTGELAHTWELSLPEVSRHLAVMRRAGLVTPRRHGRYVRHTLDLPGLTALGTDLLAAVLR
;
A
#
# COMPACT_ATOMS: atom_id res chain seq x y z
N MET A 1 17.82 38.21 19.75
CA MET A 1 17.31 37.75 18.44
C MET A 1 17.37 36.22 18.49
N THR A 2 16.30 35.60 18.95
CA THR A 2 16.17 34.15 19.13
C THR A 2 15.51 33.61 17.87
N SER A 3 16.27 32.84 17.09
CA SER A 3 15.76 32.05 15.97
C SER A 3 14.79 30.99 16.53
N GLY A 4 13.50 31.12 16.17
CA GLY A 4 12.50 30.11 16.45
C GLY A 4 12.78 28.83 15.64
N PRO A 5 12.36 27.66 16.11
CA PRO A 5 12.56 26.42 15.41
C PRO A 5 11.78 26.41 14.10
N ILE A 6 12.47 26.07 13.02
CA ILE A 6 11.90 25.75 11.71
C ILE A 6 10.90 24.62 11.93
N GLY A 7 9.65 24.84 11.52
CA GLY A 7 8.57 23.86 11.63
C GLY A 7 8.98 22.55 11.00
N ASP A 8 8.92 21.51 11.81
CA ASP A 8 9.12 20.12 11.50
C ASP A 8 7.92 19.66 10.65
N ASP A 9 8.07 19.69 9.34
CA ASP A 9 7.13 19.12 8.37
C ASP A 9 7.26 17.58 8.42
N ARG A 10 6.79 17.02 9.55
CA ARG A 10 6.77 15.56 9.75
C ARG A 10 5.64 14.98 8.94
N GLY A 11 5.96 14.62 7.71
CA GLY A 11 5.12 13.69 6.95
C GLY A 11 4.82 12.45 7.80
N VAL A 12 3.61 11.96 7.74
CA VAL A 12 3.16 10.78 8.50
C VAL A 12 3.89 9.56 7.96
N THR A 13 4.74 8.90 8.76
CA THR A 13 5.68 7.89 8.28
C THR A 13 5.78 6.68 9.20
N LEU A 14 6.04 5.50 8.61
CA LEU A 14 6.55 4.34 9.35
C LEU A 14 8.09 4.34 9.28
N ARG A 15 8.74 4.33 10.41
CA ARG A 15 10.19 4.27 10.55
C ARG A 15 10.60 2.87 11.01
N ILE A 16 11.46 2.19 10.24
CA ILE A 16 12.02 0.88 10.58
C ILE A 16 13.49 1.11 10.91
N ASP A 17 13.85 1.01 12.17
CA ASP A 17 15.23 1.07 12.63
C ASP A 17 16.00 -0.19 12.20
N ILE A 18 17.07 0.01 11.46
CA ILE A 18 17.99 -1.01 10.94
C ILE A 18 19.43 -0.76 11.39
N SER A 19 19.62 0.05 12.43
CA SER A 19 20.94 0.35 13.00
C SER A 19 21.72 -0.91 13.31
N GLY A 20 22.94 -1.00 12.81
CA GLY A 20 23.80 -2.16 13.01
C GLY A 20 23.36 -3.45 12.30
N LEU A 21 22.32 -3.39 11.44
CA LEU A 21 21.85 -4.55 10.69
C LEU A 21 22.80 -4.89 9.53
N PRO A 22 23.33 -6.12 9.43
CA PRO A 22 24.09 -6.53 8.26
C PRO A 22 23.24 -6.44 6.98
N GLY A 23 23.79 -5.91 5.89
CA GLY A 23 23.06 -5.70 4.64
C GLY A 23 22.38 -6.96 4.08
N GLU A 24 22.94 -8.14 4.33
CA GLU A 24 22.37 -9.46 3.98
C GLU A 24 21.08 -9.81 4.76
N ARG A 25 20.75 -9.05 5.81
CA ARG A 25 19.48 -9.18 6.55
C ARG A 25 18.35 -8.37 5.93
N VAL A 26 18.62 -7.51 4.97
CA VAL A 26 17.60 -6.92 4.10
C VAL A 26 17.43 -7.80 2.88
N ARG A 27 16.22 -8.28 2.64
CA ARG A 27 15.93 -9.31 1.63
C ARG A 27 14.79 -8.89 0.73
N PHE A 28 14.91 -9.25 -0.55
CA PHE A 28 13.83 -9.22 -1.51
C PHE A 28 13.48 -10.66 -1.88
N ALA A 29 12.22 -11.07 -1.68
CA ALA A 29 11.78 -12.44 -1.93
C ALA A 29 10.31 -12.48 -2.32
N ALA A 30 9.89 -13.41 -3.19
CA ALA A 30 8.49 -13.65 -3.48
C ALA A 30 7.86 -14.52 -2.40
N SER A 31 6.59 -14.27 -2.10
CA SER A 31 5.79 -15.05 -1.16
C SER A 31 4.45 -15.43 -1.79
N PRO A 32 4.19 -16.72 -2.03
CA PRO A 32 2.88 -17.19 -2.48
C PRO A 32 1.73 -16.76 -1.56
N LEU A 33 1.92 -16.83 -0.24
CA LEU A 33 0.90 -16.44 0.74
C LEU A 33 0.62 -14.93 0.72
N ALA A 34 1.64 -14.10 0.62
CA ALA A 34 1.46 -12.65 0.54
C ALA A 34 0.79 -12.25 -0.77
N GLU A 35 1.10 -12.91 -1.89
CA GLU A 35 0.41 -12.69 -3.17
C GLU A 35 -1.04 -13.14 -3.13
N LEU A 36 -1.33 -14.33 -2.59
CA LEU A 36 -2.70 -14.78 -2.35
C LEU A 36 -3.47 -13.79 -1.46
N THR A 37 -2.83 -13.25 -0.42
CA THR A 37 -3.43 -12.25 0.47
C THR A 37 -3.77 -10.96 -0.30
N ALA A 38 -2.91 -10.51 -1.20
CA ALA A 38 -3.21 -9.36 -2.07
C ALA A 38 -4.39 -9.65 -3.00
N MET A 39 -4.46 -10.85 -3.61
CA MET A 39 -5.61 -11.26 -4.42
C MET A 39 -6.91 -11.28 -3.60
N LEU A 40 -6.88 -11.80 -2.38
CA LEU A 40 -8.03 -11.79 -1.47
C LEU A 40 -8.45 -10.37 -1.08
N HIS A 41 -7.49 -9.46 -0.92
CA HIS A 41 -7.79 -8.05 -0.71
C HIS A 41 -8.49 -7.43 -1.92
N VAL A 42 -8.01 -7.69 -3.14
CA VAL A 42 -8.67 -7.28 -4.39
C VAL A 42 -10.11 -7.80 -4.44
N LEU A 43 -10.33 -9.08 -4.10
CA LEU A 43 -11.67 -9.66 -4.04
C LEU A 43 -12.55 -9.00 -2.96
N ALA A 44 -12.01 -8.65 -1.81
CA ALA A 44 -12.76 -8.02 -0.72
C ALA A 44 -13.07 -6.53 -0.96
N ALA A 45 -12.20 -5.81 -1.70
CA ALA A 45 -12.29 -4.38 -1.93
C ALA A 45 -11.91 -3.98 -3.38
N PRO A 46 -12.63 -4.46 -4.41
CA PRO A 46 -12.24 -4.27 -5.83
C PRO A 46 -12.24 -2.79 -6.25
N GLY A 47 -12.98 -1.93 -5.56
CA GLY A 47 -12.95 -0.48 -5.79
C GLY A 47 -11.60 0.16 -5.52
N HIS A 48 -10.75 -0.47 -4.70
CA HIS A 48 -9.37 -0.03 -4.44
C HIS A 48 -8.40 -0.43 -5.57
N HIS A 49 -8.77 -1.38 -6.43
CA HIS A 49 -7.91 -2.02 -7.40
C HIS A 49 -8.51 -1.97 -8.83
N PRO A 50 -8.66 -0.78 -9.43
CA PRO A 50 -9.33 -0.66 -10.73
C PRO A 50 -8.70 -1.53 -11.83
N ARG A 51 -7.39 -1.76 -11.77
CA ARG A 51 -6.66 -2.60 -12.73
C ARG A 51 -7.05 -4.08 -12.67
N HIS A 52 -7.45 -4.55 -11.50
CA HIS A 52 -7.82 -5.94 -11.25
C HIS A 52 -9.34 -6.14 -11.20
N ALA A 53 -10.15 -5.11 -11.53
CA ALA A 53 -11.61 -5.18 -11.43
C ALA A 53 -12.23 -6.28 -12.32
N GLY A 54 -11.72 -6.46 -13.55
CA GLY A 54 -12.15 -7.53 -14.46
C GLY A 54 -11.85 -8.91 -13.87
N TRP A 55 -10.58 -9.15 -13.48
CA TRP A 55 -10.17 -10.38 -12.83
C TRP A 55 -11.01 -10.69 -11.57
N ALA A 56 -11.25 -9.69 -10.73
CA ALA A 56 -12.07 -9.87 -9.53
C ALA A 56 -13.53 -10.23 -9.84
N ALA A 57 -14.10 -9.68 -10.91
CA ALA A 57 -15.44 -10.01 -11.37
C ALA A 57 -15.53 -11.47 -11.86
N ASP A 58 -14.57 -11.89 -12.68
CA ASP A 58 -14.50 -13.24 -13.24
C ASP A 58 -14.34 -14.30 -12.13
N VAL A 59 -13.38 -14.07 -11.20
CA VAL A 59 -13.18 -14.99 -10.06
C VAL A 59 -14.44 -15.07 -9.22
N ARG A 60 -15.08 -13.94 -8.86
CA ARG A 60 -16.31 -13.95 -8.06
C ARG A 60 -17.45 -14.69 -8.72
N ALA A 61 -17.60 -14.59 -10.03
CA ALA A 61 -18.61 -15.29 -10.80
C ALA A 61 -18.39 -16.81 -10.80
N GLY A 62 -17.12 -17.25 -10.74
CA GLY A 62 -16.73 -18.67 -10.72
C GLY A 62 -16.60 -19.30 -9.34
N LEU A 63 -16.69 -18.51 -8.24
CA LEU A 63 -16.50 -19.07 -6.89
C LEU A 63 -17.66 -20.02 -6.51
N PRO A 64 -17.34 -21.23 -5.98
CA PRO A 64 -18.33 -22.07 -5.33
C PRO A 64 -19.01 -21.33 -4.17
N PRO A 65 -20.35 -21.46 -3.99
CA PRO A 65 -21.08 -20.75 -2.94
C PRO A 65 -20.51 -20.95 -1.53
N GLU A 66 -20.04 -22.16 -1.22
CA GLU A 66 -19.44 -22.48 0.07
C GLU A 66 -18.10 -21.74 0.28
N LEU A 67 -17.27 -21.63 -0.75
CA LEU A 67 -16.02 -20.88 -0.67
C LEU A 67 -16.29 -19.39 -0.54
N ALA A 68 -17.26 -18.86 -1.28
CA ALA A 68 -17.68 -17.47 -1.16
C ALA A 68 -18.17 -17.13 0.25
N GLU A 69 -18.89 -18.06 0.94
CA GLU A 69 -19.29 -17.87 2.34
C GLU A 69 -18.10 -17.90 3.29
N ARG A 70 -17.19 -18.86 3.14
CA ARG A 70 -15.94 -18.93 3.94
C ARG A 70 -15.10 -17.65 3.81
N LEU A 71 -15.00 -17.10 2.61
CA LEU A 71 -14.30 -15.83 2.38
C LEU A 71 -14.97 -14.68 3.10
N ARG A 72 -16.32 -14.60 3.09
CA ARG A 72 -17.09 -13.56 3.82
C ARG A 72 -16.97 -13.69 5.35
N GLU A 73 -16.79 -14.90 5.88
CA GLU A 73 -16.61 -15.14 7.32
C GLU A 73 -15.29 -14.58 7.86
N ALA A 74 -14.25 -14.48 7.04
CA ALA A 74 -12.90 -14.12 7.45
C ALA A 74 -12.31 -12.93 6.66
N GLU A 75 -13.10 -12.24 5.83
CA GLU A 75 -12.62 -11.18 4.92
C GLU A 75 -11.83 -10.06 5.62
N PHE A 76 -12.13 -9.76 6.88
CA PHE A 76 -11.44 -8.74 7.65
C PHE A 76 -9.96 -9.09 7.92
N LEU A 77 -9.56 -10.36 7.82
CA LEU A 77 -8.15 -10.75 7.96
C LEU A 77 -7.27 -10.20 6.84
N TRP A 78 -7.85 -9.90 5.66
CA TRP A 78 -7.14 -9.37 4.49
C TRP A 78 -7.74 -8.10 3.89
N ARG A 79 -8.86 -7.58 4.44
CA ARG A 79 -9.57 -6.44 3.85
C ARG A 79 -8.96 -5.08 4.16
N SER A 80 -8.67 -4.76 5.40
CA SER A 80 -8.18 -3.42 5.78
C SER A 80 -6.93 -3.44 6.65
N SER A 81 -6.99 -3.97 7.85
CA SER A 81 -5.82 -4.18 8.71
C SER A 81 -5.43 -5.64 8.59
N GLN A 82 -4.61 -5.93 7.59
CA GLN A 82 -4.28 -7.30 7.24
C GLN A 82 -3.54 -7.99 8.40
N ALA A 83 -3.84 -9.29 8.61
CA ALA A 83 -3.25 -10.04 9.70
C ALA A 83 -1.75 -10.32 9.44
N ASP A 84 -0.90 -10.00 10.43
CA ASP A 84 0.55 -10.05 10.26
C ASP A 84 1.08 -11.43 9.85
N PHE A 85 0.42 -12.52 10.24
CA PHE A 85 0.81 -13.90 9.87
C PHE A 85 0.62 -14.22 8.37
N LEU A 86 -0.10 -13.39 7.62
CA LEU A 86 -0.26 -13.54 6.16
C LEU A 86 0.93 -12.98 5.37
N TYR A 87 1.91 -12.38 6.05
CA TYR A 87 3.11 -11.78 5.47
C TYR A 87 4.37 -12.43 6.01
N PRO A 88 4.83 -13.54 5.44
CA PRO A 88 5.97 -14.27 5.96
C PRO A 88 7.26 -13.44 5.83
N ALA A 89 7.93 -13.26 6.96
CA ALA A 89 9.24 -12.61 6.99
C ALA A 89 10.36 -13.48 6.37
N ARG A 90 10.10 -14.77 6.25
CA ARG A 90 10.97 -15.76 5.59
C ARG A 90 10.16 -16.56 4.58
N PRO A 91 9.92 -16.01 3.39
CA PRO A 91 9.15 -16.68 2.35
C PRO A 91 9.66 -18.07 2.01
N ARG A 92 8.75 -18.94 1.61
CA ARG A 92 9.02 -20.30 1.20
C ARG A 92 8.65 -20.49 -0.28
N PRO A 93 9.20 -21.53 -0.94
CA PRO A 93 8.93 -21.79 -2.35
C PRO A 93 7.45 -22.02 -2.67
N THR A 94 6.70 -22.62 -1.75
CA THR A 94 5.31 -23.00 -1.98
C THR A 94 4.37 -22.43 -0.93
N LEU A 95 3.10 -22.25 -1.33
CA LEU A 95 2.04 -21.80 -0.42
C LEU A 95 1.87 -22.78 0.76
N ALA A 96 1.94 -24.09 0.50
CA ALA A 96 1.81 -25.10 1.55
C ALA A 96 2.88 -24.96 2.64
N GLU A 97 4.14 -24.75 2.26
CA GLU A 97 5.23 -24.54 3.22
C GLU A 97 5.09 -23.23 4.02
N GLU A 98 4.51 -22.19 3.42
CA GLU A 98 4.21 -20.95 4.13
C GLU A 98 3.03 -21.11 5.10
N LEU A 99 1.98 -21.84 4.70
CA LEU A 99 0.87 -22.20 5.60
C LEU A 99 1.35 -23.08 6.77
N ASP A 100 2.26 -24.03 6.52
CA ASP A 100 2.88 -24.82 7.58
C ASP A 100 3.69 -23.93 8.56
N ALA A 101 4.30 -22.86 8.08
CA ALA A 101 4.98 -21.89 8.94
C ALA A 101 3.99 -21.06 9.78
N VAL A 102 2.82 -20.72 9.25
CA VAL A 102 1.73 -20.10 10.00
C VAL A 102 1.20 -21.01 11.09
N ASP A 103 1.04 -22.31 10.81
CA ASP A 103 0.55 -23.29 11.79
C ASP A 103 1.51 -23.48 12.97
N ARG A 104 2.81 -23.26 12.76
CA ARG A 104 3.83 -23.29 13.83
C ARG A 104 3.89 -22.02 14.68
N THR A 105 3.14 -20.97 14.33
CA THR A 105 3.04 -19.76 15.16
C THR A 105 2.31 -20.09 16.46
N ASP A 106 2.83 -19.62 17.60
CA ASP A 106 2.15 -19.81 18.88
C ASP A 106 0.76 -19.15 18.89
N ASP A 107 -0.12 -19.67 19.74
CA ASP A 107 -1.53 -19.25 19.75
C ASP A 107 -1.71 -17.79 20.16
N ASP A 108 -0.95 -17.30 21.12
CA ASP A 108 -1.05 -15.89 21.54
C ASP A 108 -0.74 -14.94 20.41
N ARG A 109 0.32 -15.23 19.68
CA ARG A 109 0.77 -14.43 18.54
C ARG A 109 -0.19 -14.49 17.38
N TYR A 110 -0.70 -15.69 17.06
CA TYR A 110 -1.70 -15.89 16.00
C TYR A 110 -3.01 -15.16 16.34
N VAL A 111 -3.52 -15.36 17.55
CA VAL A 111 -4.77 -14.74 18.03
C VAL A 111 -4.65 -13.22 18.09
N THR A 112 -3.54 -12.69 18.61
CA THR A 112 -3.31 -11.25 18.63
C THR A 112 -3.31 -10.64 17.23
N ALA A 113 -2.61 -11.25 16.27
CA ALA A 113 -2.58 -10.79 14.90
C ALA A 113 -3.97 -10.82 14.24
N ALA A 114 -4.74 -11.90 14.44
CA ALA A 114 -6.10 -12.00 13.94
C ALA A 114 -7.05 -10.98 14.58
N LEU A 115 -6.94 -10.75 15.90
CA LEU A 115 -7.76 -9.76 16.61
C LEU A 115 -7.48 -8.32 16.16
N VAL A 116 -6.23 -7.97 15.84
CA VAL A 116 -5.92 -6.64 15.28
C VAL A 116 -6.72 -6.37 14.01
N SER A 117 -6.82 -7.34 13.12
CA SER A 117 -7.62 -7.23 11.90
C SER A 117 -9.12 -7.22 12.19
N THR A 118 -9.57 -8.06 13.12
CA THR A 118 -10.99 -8.23 13.50
C THR A 118 -11.53 -7.01 14.22
N CYS A 119 -10.75 -6.44 15.15
CA CYS A 119 -11.15 -5.31 16.00
C CYS A 119 -10.86 -3.92 15.40
N GLY A 120 -10.12 -3.87 14.27
CA GLY A 120 -9.71 -2.63 13.60
C GLY A 120 -8.55 -1.93 14.32
N SER A 121 -7.43 -1.92 13.66
CA SER A 121 -6.14 -1.23 13.86
C SER A 121 -5.84 -0.60 15.23
N THR A 122 -5.91 -1.36 16.31
CA THR A 122 -5.47 -0.91 17.61
C THR A 122 -4.40 -1.86 18.16
N ARG A 123 -3.33 -2.02 17.36
CA ARG A 123 -2.20 -2.92 17.68
C ARG A 123 -1.63 -2.72 19.09
N GLY A 124 -1.63 -1.50 19.61
CA GLY A 124 -1.22 -1.22 20.97
C GLY A 124 -2.17 -1.71 22.07
N ARG A 125 -3.43 -2.01 21.74
CA ARG A 125 -4.41 -2.43 22.76
C ARG A 125 -4.26 -3.87 23.23
N PHE A 126 -3.59 -4.72 22.46
CA PHE A 126 -3.35 -6.13 22.77
C PHE A 126 -1.88 -6.43 23.10
N ALA A 127 -1.00 -5.39 23.11
CA ALA A 127 0.43 -5.59 23.31
C ALA A 127 0.81 -5.87 24.77
N THR A 128 -0.06 -5.57 25.74
CA THR A 128 0.26 -5.60 27.18
C THR A 128 -0.28 -6.82 27.92
N ALA A 129 -1.29 -7.51 27.36
CA ALA A 129 -1.87 -8.69 27.98
C ALA A 129 -2.51 -9.59 26.90
N SER A 130 -2.28 -10.90 27.03
CA SER A 130 -2.86 -11.89 26.11
C SER A 130 -4.36 -12.04 26.33
N PRO A 131 -5.21 -11.88 25.30
CA PRO A 131 -6.65 -12.15 25.39
C PRO A 131 -6.99 -13.64 25.63
N LEU A 132 -6.05 -14.55 25.51
CA LEU A 132 -6.23 -15.95 25.84
C LEU A 132 -6.17 -16.21 27.35
N THR A 133 -5.38 -15.43 28.09
CA THR A 133 -5.12 -15.66 29.52
C THR A 133 -5.65 -14.53 30.41
N ASP A 134 -5.77 -13.31 29.89
CA ASP A 134 -6.27 -12.14 30.63
C ASP A 134 -7.75 -11.87 30.30
N ARG A 135 -8.60 -11.96 31.32
CA ARG A 135 -10.05 -11.79 31.18
C ARG A 135 -10.42 -10.39 30.68
N ALA A 136 -9.78 -9.34 31.20
CA ALA A 136 -10.13 -7.98 30.82
C ALA A 136 -9.68 -7.69 29.35
N ALA A 137 -8.57 -8.24 28.90
CA ALA A 137 -8.15 -8.17 27.51
C ALA A 137 -9.12 -8.91 26.60
N ARG A 138 -9.60 -10.09 27.02
CA ARG A 138 -10.62 -10.88 26.30
C ARG A 138 -11.95 -10.12 26.16
N GLU A 139 -12.49 -9.58 27.24
CA GLU A 139 -13.73 -8.81 27.23
C GLU A 139 -13.61 -7.60 26.30
N ARG A 140 -12.51 -6.83 26.39
CA ARG A 140 -12.25 -5.71 25.47
C ARG A 140 -12.17 -6.13 23.99
N ALA A 141 -11.54 -7.27 23.69
CA ALA A 141 -11.47 -7.76 22.34
C ALA A 141 -12.86 -8.10 21.76
N LEU A 142 -13.71 -8.76 22.56
CA LEU A 142 -15.08 -9.09 22.18
C LEU A 142 -15.92 -7.84 21.97
N ASP A 143 -15.86 -6.86 22.87
CA ASP A 143 -16.59 -5.58 22.74
C ASP A 143 -16.21 -4.84 21.48
N LEU A 144 -14.90 -4.74 21.19
CA LEU A 144 -14.38 -4.09 19.97
C LEU A 144 -14.82 -4.81 18.69
N ALA A 145 -14.79 -6.13 18.70
CA ALA A 145 -15.22 -6.94 17.57
C ALA A 145 -16.73 -6.80 17.33
N GLN A 146 -17.55 -6.88 18.40
CA GLN A 146 -19.00 -6.71 18.34
C GLN A 146 -19.39 -5.31 17.84
N ALA A 147 -18.68 -4.27 18.26
CA ALA A 147 -18.91 -2.90 17.79
C ALA A 147 -18.68 -2.75 16.26
N ARG A 148 -17.95 -3.67 15.62
CA ARG A 148 -17.76 -3.69 14.16
C ARG A 148 -18.81 -4.51 13.42
N GLY A 149 -19.57 -5.33 14.12
CA GLY A 149 -20.66 -6.11 13.57
C GLY A 149 -20.68 -7.57 14.01
N ALA A 150 -21.81 -8.22 13.85
CA ALA A 150 -22.08 -9.57 14.34
C ALA A 150 -21.07 -10.63 13.86
N ARG A 151 -20.61 -10.54 12.59
CA ARG A 151 -19.60 -11.48 12.06
C ARG A 151 -18.24 -11.33 12.73
N HIS A 152 -17.80 -10.10 13.00
CA HIS A 152 -16.55 -9.83 13.71
C HIS A 152 -16.64 -10.37 15.15
N GLY A 153 -17.75 -10.13 15.85
CA GLY A 153 -17.98 -10.67 17.18
C GLY A 153 -17.96 -12.19 17.23
N ALA A 154 -18.71 -12.84 16.35
CA ALA A 154 -18.77 -14.30 16.27
C ALA A 154 -17.40 -14.94 15.92
N PHE A 155 -16.62 -14.30 15.07
CA PHE A 155 -15.26 -14.76 14.75
C PHE A 155 -14.33 -14.59 15.96
N ALA A 156 -14.33 -13.42 16.62
CA ALA A 156 -13.50 -13.17 17.79
C ALA A 156 -13.82 -14.14 18.93
N GLU A 157 -15.09 -14.43 19.16
CA GLU A 157 -15.53 -15.40 20.16
C GLU A 157 -14.97 -16.80 19.88
N ARG A 158 -15.14 -17.29 18.64
CA ARG A 158 -14.56 -18.60 18.21
C ARG A 158 -13.06 -18.60 18.31
N LEU A 159 -12.38 -17.53 17.85
CA LEU A 159 -10.93 -17.41 17.90
C LEU A 159 -10.38 -17.50 19.33
N LEU A 160 -11.06 -16.87 20.29
CA LEU A 160 -10.68 -16.85 21.69
C LEU A 160 -11.06 -18.13 22.46
N THR A 161 -11.98 -18.94 21.91
CA THR A 161 -12.42 -20.18 22.53
C THR A 161 -11.71 -21.40 21.93
N GLU A 162 -11.52 -21.42 20.62
CA GLU A 162 -10.98 -22.56 19.85
C GLU A 162 -9.94 -22.08 18.81
N PRO A 163 -8.81 -21.49 19.22
CA PRO A 163 -7.86 -20.88 18.28
C PRO A 163 -7.32 -21.86 17.24
N ALA A 164 -7.07 -23.10 17.62
CA ALA A 164 -6.60 -24.13 16.70
C ALA A 164 -7.64 -24.48 15.62
N ALA A 165 -8.92 -24.56 15.97
CA ALA A 165 -10.00 -24.83 15.03
C ALA A 165 -10.18 -23.67 14.03
N VAL A 166 -10.09 -22.42 14.51
CA VAL A 166 -10.15 -21.24 13.64
C VAL A 166 -8.95 -21.19 12.70
N ARG A 167 -7.74 -21.47 13.20
CA ARG A 167 -6.52 -21.54 12.37
C ARG A 167 -6.66 -22.58 11.27
N ALA A 168 -7.08 -23.79 11.60
CA ALA A 168 -7.31 -24.86 10.62
C ALA A 168 -8.39 -24.48 9.58
N ARG A 169 -9.45 -23.78 10.01
CA ARG A 169 -10.50 -23.31 9.11
C ARG A 169 -9.98 -22.22 8.15
N VAL A 170 -9.17 -21.26 8.63
CA VAL A 170 -8.54 -20.23 7.79
C VAL A 170 -7.59 -20.90 6.81
N ARG A 171 -6.71 -21.80 7.26
CA ARG A 171 -5.82 -22.58 6.39
C ARG A 171 -6.59 -23.27 5.28
N ARG A 172 -7.64 -24.03 5.62
CA ARG A 172 -8.44 -24.74 4.59
C ARG A 172 -9.11 -23.79 3.62
N THR A 173 -9.51 -22.60 4.05
CA THR A 173 -10.05 -21.57 3.16
C THR A 173 -9.00 -21.08 2.16
N LEU A 174 -7.76 -20.84 2.60
CA LEU A 174 -6.65 -20.43 1.73
C LEU A 174 -6.25 -21.54 0.75
N GLU A 175 -6.24 -22.80 1.17
CA GLU A 175 -6.01 -23.96 0.29
C GLU A 175 -7.10 -24.07 -0.80
N LEU A 176 -8.37 -23.91 -0.44
CA LEU A 176 -9.47 -23.87 -1.41
C LEU A 176 -9.35 -22.70 -2.40
N CYS A 177 -8.84 -21.55 -1.97
CA CYS A 177 -8.55 -20.44 -2.85
C CYS A 177 -7.40 -20.76 -3.81
N ALA A 178 -6.39 -21.53 -3.35
CA ALA A 178 -5.30 -21.98 -4.21
C ALA A 178 -5.85 -22.82 -5.37
N GLU A 179 -6.65 -23.82 -5.05
CA GLU A 179 -7.29 -24.70 -6.03
C GLU A 179 -8.24 -23.92 -6.99
N ALA A 180 -8.99 -22.94 -6.46
CA ALA A 180 -10.03 -22.26 -7.22
C ALA A 180 -9.51 -21.20 -8.21
N PHE A 181 -8.48 -20.43 -7.87
CA PHE A 181 -8.01 -19.32 -8.71
C PHE A 181 -6.52 -18.97 -8.56
N PHE A 182 -5.91 -19.24 -7.39
CA PHE A 182 -4.56 -18.76 -7.12
C PHE A 182 -3.49 -19.46 -7.95
N ASP A 183 -3.53 -20.80 -8.06
CA ASP A 183 -2.47 -21.57 -8.73
C ASP A 183 -2.33 -21.17 -10.20
N ALA A 184 -3.44 -20.94 -10.90
CA ALA A 184 -3.44 -20.44 -12.28
C ALA A 184 -2.84 -19.02 -12.36
N ALA A 185 -3.30 -18.11 -11.49
CA ALA A 185 -2.82 -16.74 -11.47
C ALA A 185 -1.35 -16.65 -11.01
N TRP A 186 -0.92 -17.51 -10.07
CA TRP A 186 0.47 -17.56 -9.60
C TRP A 186 1.44 -17.90 -10.73
N ALA A 187 1.09 -18.82 -11.61
CA ALA A 187 1.91 -19.15 -12.77
C ALA A 187 2.15 -17.94 -13.69
N GLU A 188 1.15 -17.07 -13.83
CA GLU A 188 1.26 -15.84 -14.64
C GLU A 188 2.11 -14.75 -13.96
N VAL A 189 1.94 -14.55 -12.65
CA VAL A 189 2.65 -13.48 -11.92
C VAL A 189 4.07 -13.87 -11.50
N ALA A 190 4.42 -15.15 -11.48
CA ALA A 190 5.75 -15.61 -11.08
C ALA A 190 6.89 -14.98 -11.92
N VAL A 191 6.65 -14.77 -13.22
CA VAL A 191 7.67 -14.19 -14.14
C VAL A 191 7.95 -12.72 -13.82
N PRO A 192 6.94 -11.81 -13.74
CA PRO A 192 7.19 -10.42 -13.37
C PRO A 192 7.78 -10.30 -11.94
N LEU A 193 7.35 -11.11 -10.97
CA LEU A 193 7.93 -11.13 -9.63
C LEU A 193 9.41 -11.53 -9.65
N ALA A 194 9.77 -12.60 -10.37
CA ALA A 194 11.16 -13.04 -10.50
C ALA A 194 12.04 -12.00 -11.22
N THR A 195 11.48 -11.28 -12.17
CA THR A 195 12.18 -10.20 -12.87
C THR A 195 12.45 -9.03 -11.95
N ASP A 196 11.46 -8.58 -11.19
CA ASP A 196 11.60 -7.53 -10.19
C ASP A 196 12.66 -7.90 -9.13
N LEU A 197 12.58 -9.12 -8.60
CA LEU A 197 13.52 -9.63 -7.61
C LEU A 197 14.96 -9.62 -8.12
N ARG A 198 15.21 -10.00 -9.38
CA ARG A 198 16.56 -9.95 -9.97
C ARG A 198 17.07 -8.52 -9.99
N VAL A 199 16.26 -7.57 -10.44
CA VAL A 199 16.63 -6.15 -10.49
C VAL A 199 16.94 -5.61 -9.09
N LYS A 200 16.07 -5.85 -8.10
CA LYS A 200 16.25 -5.33 -6.74
C LYS A 200 17.47 -5.95 -6.05
N ASN A 201 17.65 -7.26 -6.17
CA ASN A 201 18.82 -7.93 -5.60
C ASN A 201 20.15 -7.51 -6.29
N ASP A 202 20.10 -7.21 -7.58
CA ASP A 202 21.25 -6.69 -8.31
C ASP A 202 21.61 -5.26 -7.88
N LEU A 203 20.62 -4.39 -7.73
CA LEU A 203 20.80 -3.04 -7.19
C LEU A 203 21.34 -3.09 -5.75
N LEU A 204 20.78 -3.94 -4.90
CA LEU A 204 21.24 -4.11 -3.51
C LEU A 204 22.72 -4.51 -3.46
N ARG A 205 23.14 -5.46 -4.29
CA ARG A 205 24.52 -5.93 -4.32
C ARG A 205 25.50 -4.92 -4.91
N ARG A 206 25.12 -4.21 -5.97
CA ARG A 206 26.06 -3.35 -6.74
C ARG A 206 26.04 -1.90 -6.28
N GLN A 207 24.91 -1.39 -5.83
CA GLN A 207 24.71 0.03 -5.53
C GLN A 207 24.27 0.28 -4.08
N GLY A 208 24.03 -0.78 -3.30
CA GLY A 208 23.64 -0.70 -1.90
C GLY A 208 22.14 -0.54 -1.67
N LEU A 209 21.77 -0.47 -0.40
CA LEU A 209 20.38 -0.48 0.06
C LEU A 209 19.58 0.73 -0.45
N GLY A 210 20.15 1.93 -0.43
CA GLY A 210 19.45 3.14 -0.88
C GLY A 210 18.97 3.03 -2.33
N ALA A 211 19.79 2.51 -3.25
CA ALA A 211 19.42 2.32 -4.64
C ALA A 211 18.33 1.24 -4.81
N ALA A 212 18.41 0.15 -4.05
CA ALA A 212 17.40 -0.91 -4.07
C ALA A 212 16.05 -0.39 -3.56
N LEU A 213 16.00 0.39 -2.46
CA LEU A 213 14.80 0.98 -1.90
C LEU A 213 14.18 2.02 -2.84
N ALA A 214 14.98 2.89 -3.44
CA ALA A 214 14.51 3.87 -4.43
C ALA A 214 13.82 3.20 -5.62
N ALA A 215 14.25 1.98 -5.97
CA ALA A 215 13.62 1.19 -7.03
C ALA A 215 12.35 0.44 -6.56
N VAL A 216 12.06 0.34 -5.27
CA VAL A 216 10.80 -0.23 -4.74
C VAL A 216 9.65 0.74 -4.95
N SER A 217 9.78 1.95 -4.43
CA SER A 217 8.78 3.03 -4.53
C SER A 217 9.41 4.33 -4.03
N ARG A 218 8.93 5.47 -4.55
CA ARG A 218 9.28 6.79 -3.97
C ARG A 218 8.80 6.95 -2.52
N ALA A 219 7.80 6.15 -2.12
CA ALA A 219 7.29 6.11 -0.75
C ALA A 219 8.22 5.34 0.21
N VAL A 220 9.31 4.75 -0.26
CA VAL A 220 10.27 4.00 0.56
C VAL A 220 11.65 4.63 0.38
N THR A 221 12.21 5.16 1.45
CA THR A 221 13.50 5.84 1.43
C THR A 221 14.40 5.36 2.56
N LEU A 222 15.69 5.61 2.42
CA LEU A 222 16.67 5.38 3.47
C LEU A 222 17.04 6.73 4.09
N SER A 223 17.12 6.83 5.42
CA SER A 223 17.62 8.03 6.11
C SER A 223 19.04 8.38 5.69
N GLY A 224 19.46 9.64 5.85
CA GLY A 224 20.75 10.10 5.40
C GLY A 224 21.95 9.43 6.09
N ASP A 225 21.76 8.92 7.31
CA ASP A 225 22.72 8.12 8.10
C ASP A 225 22.71 6.63 7.72
N GLY A 226 21.71 6.17 6.96
CA GLY A 226 21.60 4.78 6.51
C GLY A 226 20.96 3.83 7.55
N ASP A 227 20.56 4.34 8.69
CA ASP A 227 20.12 3.53 9.85
C ASP A 227 18.60 3.33 9.94
N VAL A 228 17.81 4.05 9.13
CA VAL A 228 16.35 3.98 9.18
C VAL A 228 15.76 3.87 7.77
N ILE A 229 14.93 2.85 7.57
CA ILE A 229 14.04 2.79 6.41
C ILE A 229 12.78 3.57 6.75
N VAL A 230 12.45 4.54 5.91
CA VAL A 230 11.26 5.39 6.04
C VAL A 230 10.26 4.97 4.98
N VAL A 231 9.04 4.65 5.41
CA VAL A 231 7.93 4.28 4.55
C VAL A 231 6.82 5.33 4.73
N ASP A 232 6.45 6.02 3.65
CA ASP A 232 5.34 6.98 3.64
C ASP A 232 4.02 6.25 3.94
N LYS A 233 3.38 6.59 5.05
CA LYS A 233 2.16 5.97 5.57
C LYS A 233 1.32 6.96 6.35
N LEU A 234 0.00 6.71 6.42
CA LEU A 234 -0.98 7.57 7.11
C LEU A 234 -0.85 7.64 8.65
N GLN A 235 0.08 6.93 9.26
CA GLN A 235 0.24 6.90 10.72
C GLN A 235 1.72 6.92 11.10
N ASP A 236 2.08 7.86 11.97
CA ASP A 236 3.40 7.92 12.58
C ASP A 236 3.62 6.69 13.47
N LYS A 237 4.54 5.84 13.07
CA LYS A 237 4.94 4.64 13.81
C LYS A 237 6.43 4.39 13.67
N ALA A 238 6.98 3.75 14.68
CA ALA A 238 8.35 3.26 14.68
C ALA A 238 8.36 1.77 15.05
N THR A 239 9.25 1.04 14.43
CA THR A 239 9.58 -0.36 14.74
C THR A 239 11.06 -0.58 14.55
N SER A 240 11.61 -1.65 15.14
CA SER A 240 13.00 -2.05 14.95
C SER A 240 13.07 -3.39 14.24
N ALA A 241 14.10 -3.57 13.43
CA ALA A 241 14.43 -4.86 12.87
C ALA A 241 15.03 -5.84 13.88
N ASP A 242 15.48 -5.35 15.05
CA ASP A 242 16.05 -6.10 16.18
C ASP A 242 17.04 -7.22 15.78
N GLY A 243 17.88 -6.94 14.77
CA GLY A 243 18.81 -7.92 14.21
C GLY A 243 18.18 -9.05 13.38
N ALA A 244 16.83 -9.17 13.37
CA ALA A 244 16.12 -10.20 12.60
C ALA A 244 16.12 -9.90 11.09
N GLY A 245 16.13 -8.62 10.72
CA GLY A 245 16.14 -8.15 9.36
C GLY A 245 14.83 -7.54 8.87
N VAL A 246 14.80 -7.15 7.60
CA VAL A 246 13.62 -6.61 6.91
C VAL A 246 13.41 -7.39 5.61
N THR A 247 12.17 -7.75 5.30
CA THR A 247 11.86 -8.47 4.06
C THR A 247 10.94 -7.63 3.18
N PHE A 248 11.31 -7.48 1.92
CA PHE A 248 10.53 -6.81 0.88
C PHE A 248 9.88 -7.86 -0.02
N LEU A 249 8.55 -7.80 -0.16
CA LEU A 249 7.75 -8.74 -0.93
C LEU A 249 7.15 -8.04 -2.16
N PRO A 250 7.61 -8.32 -3.38
CA PRO A 250 6.93 -7.84 -4.58
C PRO A 250 5.57 -8.49 -4.72
N SER A 251 4.59 -7.76 -5.24
CA SER A 251 3.25 -8.28 -5.53
C SER A 251 2.65 -7.59 -6.75
N VAL A 252 2.06 -8.36 -7.65
CA VAL A 252 1.33 -7.83 -8.81
C VAL A 252 -0.05 -7.32 -8.38
N PHE A 253 -0.67 -7.98 -7.41
CA PHE A 253 -2.02 -7.65 -6.93
C PHE A 253 -2.06 -6.62 -5.80
N ALA A 254 -0.91 -6.19 -5.27
CA ALA A 254 -0.87 -5.18 -4.22
C ALA A 254 -1.19 -3.76 -4.71
N ASP A 255 -1.05 -3.45 -6.02
CA ASP A 255 -1.29 -2.10 -6.56
C ASP A 255 -2.70 -1.58 -6.23
N PRO A 256 -2.84 -0.39 -5.65
CA PRO A 256 -1.84 0.64 -5.36
C PRO A 256 -1.24 0.59 -3.95
N HIS A 257 -1.51 -0.44 -3.17
CA HIS A 257 -1.16 -0.50 -1.76
C HIS A 257 0.32 -0.83 -1.52
N LEU A 258 0.86 -0.21 -0.47
CA LEU A 258 2.13 -0.58 0.14
C LEU A 258 1.82 -1.07 1.54
N VAL A 259 1.96 -2.39 1.80
CA VAL A 259 1.62 -3.00 3.08
C VAL A 259 2.87 -3.15 3.93
N ALA A 260 2.80 -2.81 5.21
CA ALA A 260 3.91 -3.01 6.14
C ALA A 260 3.47 -3.70 7.42
N VAL A 261 4.06 -4.87 7.69
CA VAL A 261 4.01 -5.54 8.97
C VAL A 261 5.05 -4.90 9.89
N HIS A 262 4.63 -4.47 11.07
CA HIS A 262 5.48 -3.76 12.03
C HIS A 262 5.02 -3.97 13.48
N ALA A 263 4.20 -4.99 13.75
CA ALA A 263 3.75 -5.27 15.10
C ALA A 263 4.92 -5.76 15.97
N PRO A 264 4.91 -5.45 17.28
CA PRO A 264 5.91 -5.98 18.22
C PRO A 264 6.02 -7.50 18.12
N GLY A 265 7.24 -8.00 18.11
CA GLY A 265 7.52 -9.44 17.99
C GLY A 265 7.44 -9.99 16.56
N TRP A 266 7.04 -9.21 15.56
CA TRP A 266 7.10 -9.57 14.16
C TRP A 266 8.30 -8.91 13.48
N GLN A 267 9.03 -9.71 12.69
CA GLN A 267 10.07 -9.14 11.82
C GLN A 267 9.40 -8.21 10.81
N PRO A 268 9.92 -6.99 10.58
CA PRO A 268 9.34 -6.08 9.60
C PRO A 268 9.29 -6.67 8.20
N VAL A 269 8.12 -6.53 7.56
CA VAL A 269 7.89 -6.94 6.18
C VAL A 269 7.22 -5.79 5.44
N VAL A 270 7.67 -5.51 4.22
CA VAL A 270 7.08 -4.50 3.34
C VAL A 270 6.67 -5.17 2.03
N GLN A 271 5.37 -5.30 1.79
CA GLN A 271 4.86 -5.70 0.48
C GLN A 271 4.66 -4.46 -0.40
N TYR A 272 5.11 -4.52 -1.65
CA TYR A 272 5.08 -3.41 -2.58
C TYR A 272 4.59 -3.85 -3.98
N PRO A 273 3.92 -2.94 -4.72
CA PRO A 273 3.40 -3.26 -6.03
C PRO A 273 4.49 -3.40 -7.09
N VAL A 274 4.35 -4.40 -7.95
CA VAL A 274 5.16 -4.62 -9.15
C VAL A 274 4.27 -4.42 -10.37
N PRO A 275 4.72 -3.66 -11.39
CA PRO A 275 3.95 -3.50 -12.61
C PRO A 275 3.76 -4.84 -13.34
N ALA A 276 2.53 -5.15 -13.72
CA ALA A 276 2.23 -6.27 -14.62
C ALA A 276 2.42 -5.80 -16.07
N GLY A 277 3.53 -6.21 -16.71
CA GLY A 277 3.76 -6.00 -18.15
C GLY A 277 4.58 -4.75 -18.51
N GLU A 278 4.92 -4.62 -19.82
CA GLU A 278 5.81 -3.59 -20.40
C GLU A 278 5.25 -2.14 -20.37
N THR A 279 3.97 -1.96 -20.12
CA THR A 279 3.38 -0.66 -19.81
C THR A 279 3.35 -0.51 -18.29
N GLY A 280 4.50 -0.19 -17.70
CA GLY A 280 4.59 0.16 -16.29
C GLY A 280 3.56 1.25 -15.95
N PRO A 281 2.84 1.14 -14.81
CA PRO A 281 2.07 2.26 -14.30
C PRO A 281 3.01 3.46 -14.18
N ALA A 282 2.53 4.62 -14.55
CA ALA A 282 3.18 5.86 -14.13
C ALA A 282 3.43 5.72 -12.62
N GLU A 283 4.69 5.95 -12.19
CA GLU A 283 5.04 5.87 -10.76
C GLU A 283 3.97 6.54 -9.91
N PRO A 284 3.54 5.91 -8.82
CA PRO A 284 2.51 6.49 -7.97
C PRO A 284 2.93 7.89 -7.56
N VAL A 285 2.11 8.85 -7.90
CA VAL A 285 2.36 10.26 -7.59
C VAL A 285 2.34 10.44 -6.08
N SER A 286 3.27 11.22 -5.52
CA SER A 286 3.31 11.50 -4.08
C SER A 286 2.05 12.25 -3.62
N LEU A 287 1.68 12.11 -2.34
CA LEU A 287 0.56 12.87 -1.74
C LEU A 287 0.75 14.37 -1.93
N ASP A 288 1.99 14.88 -1.82
CA ASP A 288 2.31 16.29 -2.04
C ASP A 288 1.97 16.73 -3.47
N THR A 289 2.30 15.92 -4.47
CA THR A 289 1.97 16.21 -5.87
C THR A 289 0.45 16.18 -6.10
N VAL A 290 -0.27 15.24 -5.49
CA VAL A 290 -1.74 15.20 -5.53
C VAL A 290 -2.32 16.43 -4.86
N THR A 291 -1.81 16.84 -3.70
CA THR A 291 -2.22 18.06 -2.98
C THR A 291 -2.00 19.30 -3.83
N LEU A 292 -0.82 19.46 -4.43
CA LEU A 292 -0.53 20.57 -5.34
C LEU A 292 -1.50 20.64 -6.54
N ARG A 293 -1.86 19.49 -7.11
CA ARG A 293 -2.85 19.40 -8.19
C ARG A 293 -4.24 19.81 -7.72
N LEU A 294 -4.70 19.31 -6.57
CA LEU A 294 -6.00 19.68 -5.99
C LEU A 294 -6.07 21.17 -5.66
N GLU A 295 -5.04 21.73 -5.01
CA GLU A 295 -4.94 23.16 -4.74
C GLU A 295 -4.95 23.99 -6.02
N ALA A 296 -4.24 23.54 -7.07
CA ALA A 296 -4.25 24.21 -8.35
C ALA A 296 -5.64 24.19 -9.00
N LEU A 297 -6.41 23.13 -8.85
CA LEU A 297 -7.76 22.99 -9.40
C LEU A 297 -8.83 23.69 -8.55
N ALA A 298 -8.61 23.92 -7.27
CA ALA A 298 -9.56 24.56 -6.35
C ALA A 298 -9.69 26.08 -6.55
N HIS A 299 -9.42 26.61 -7.76
CA HIS A 299 -9.51 28.04 -8.05
C HIS A 299 -10.27 28.31 -9.35
N PRO A 300 -11.35 29.13 -9.33
CA PRO A 300 -12.24 29.32 -10.48
C PRO A 300 -11.52 29.81 -11.74
N VAL A 301 -10.61 30.78 -11.60
CA VAL A 301 -9.85 31.31 -12.74
C VAL A 301 -8.98 30.24 -13.38
N ARG A 302 -8.30 29.42 -12.59
CA ARG A 302 -7.46 28.35 -13.12
C ARG A 302 -8.27 27.29 -13.87
N LEU A 303 -9.46 26.94 -13.40
CA LEU A 303 -10.37 26.04 -14.14
C LEU A 303 -10.80 26.63 -15.49
N ARG A 304 -11.05 27.97 -15.57
CA ARG A 304 -11.35 28.66 -16.83
C ARG A 304 -10.16 28.60 -17.81
N LEU A 305 -8.94 28.86 -17.30
CA LEU A 305 -7.72 28.77 -18.10
C LEU A 305 -7.48 27.33 -18.62
N LEU A 306 -7.66 26.32 -17.76
CA LEU A 306 -7.55 24.91 -18.15
C LEU A 306 -8.57 24.53 -19.22
N ARG A 307 -9.83 25.02 -19.14
CA ARG A 307 -10.86 24.81 -20.15
C ARG A 307 -10.47 25.36 -21.52
N THR A 308 -9.77 26.50 -21.54
CA THR A 308 -9.24 27.07 -22.78
C THR A 308 -8.07 26.25 -23.31
N LEU A 309 -7.12 25.87 -22.43
CA LEU A 309 -5.97 25.05 -22.79
C LEU A 309 -6.36 23.63 -23.24
N ALA A 310 -7.51 23.11 -22.82
CA ALA A 310 -8.04 21.83 -23.30
C ALA A 310 -8.43 21.87 -24.81
N ARG A 311 -8.65 23.05 -25.36
CA ARG A 311 -8.95 23.25 -26.79
C ARG A 311 -7.70 23.38 -27.65
N GLY A 312 -6.54 23.57 -27.04
CA GLY A 312 -5.25 23.69 -27.71
C GLY A 312 -4.26 24.59 -26.97
N PRO A 313 -3.01 24.65 -27.46
CA PRO A 313 -1.97 25.46 -26.87
C PRO A 313 -2.25 26.96 -27.02
N HIS A 314 -2.10 27.75 -25.94
CA HIS A 314 -2.30 29.20 -25.92
C HIS A 314 -1.10 29.90 -25.28
N THR A 315 -0.82 31.13 -25.72
CA THR A 315 0.14 32.00 -25.07
C THR A 315 -0.50 32.70 -23.86
N THR A 316 0.34 33.25 -22.95
CA THR A 316 -0.13 34.07 -21.82
C THR A 316 -0.99 35.26 -22.29
N GLY A 317 -0.61 35.89 -23.40
CA GLY A 317 -1.36 37.03 -23.97
C GLY A 317 -2.74 36.64 -24.50
N GLU A 318 -2.86 35.51 -25.20
CA GLU A 318 -4.15 35.01 -25.70
C GLU A 318 -5.08 34.65 -24.52
N LEU A 319 -4.57 34.03 -23.48
CA LEU A 319 -5.34 33.69 -22.26
C LEU A 319 -5.79 34.98 -21.53
N ALA A 320 -4.91 35.97 -21.42
CA ALA A 320 -5.21 37.26 -20.79
C ALA A 320 -6.33 38.00 -21.55
N HIS A 321 -6.24 38.04 -22.87
CA HIS A 321 -7.25 38.64 -23.71
C HIS A 321 -8.60 37.90 -23.63
N THR A 322 -8.57 36.58 -23.72
CA THR A 322 -9.80 35.73 -23.70
C THR A 322 -10.62 35.90 -22.41
N TRP A 323 -9.95 36.12 -21.29
CA TRP A 323 -10.60 36.16 -19.97
C TRP A 323 -10.59 37.57 -19.33
N GLU A 324 -10.19 38.59 -20.08
CA GLU A 324 -10.09 39.98 -19.59
C GLU A 324 -9.26 40.12 -18.29
N LEU A 325 -8.16 39.35 -18.24
CA LEU A 325 -7.22 39.35 -17.11
C LEU A 325 -5.92 40.08 -17.49
N SER A 326 -5.21 40.58 -16.47
CA SER A 326 -3.89 41.13 -16.70
C SER A 326 -2.83 40.04 -16.99
N LEU A 327 -1.81 40.38 -17.79
CA LEU A 327 -0.69 39.47 -18.06
C LEU A 327 0.00 38.92 -16.80
N PRO A 328 0.28 39.77 -15.77
CA PRO A 328 0.87 39.28 -14.51
C PRO A 328 -0.03 38.31 -13.77
N GLU A 329 -1.34 38.48 -13.81
CA GLU A 329 -2.32 37.59 -13.15
C GLU A 329 -2.35 36.22 -13.82
N VAL A 330 -2.48 36.20 -15.15
CA VAL A 330 -2.43 34.94 -15.90
C VAL A 330 -1.10 34.24 -15.69
N SER A 331 0.01 34.97 -15.69
CA SER A 331 1.35 34.41 -15.45
C SER A 331 1.46 33.75 -14.08
N ARG A 332 0.88 34.34 -13.02
CA ARG A 332 0.84 33.74 -11.67
C ARG A 332 0.02 32.45 -11.65
N HIS A 333 -1.15 32.45 -12.27
CA HIS A 333 -1.98 31.24 -12.37
C HIS A 333 -1.29 30.13 -13.14
N LEU A 334 -0.66 30.44 -14.27
CA LEU A 334 0.12 29.50 -15.06
C LEU A 334 1.31 28.92 -14.26
N ALA A 335 1.98 29.75 -13.44
CA ALA A 335 3.07 29.29 -12.60
C ALA A 335 2.61 28.25 -11.55
N VAL A 336 1.43 28.46 -10.94
CA VAL A 336 0.82 27.48 -10.01
C VAL A 336 0.50 26.17 -10.73
N MET A 337 -0.20 26.24 -11.87
CA MET A 337 -0.57 25.05 -12.65
C MET A 337 0.65 24.30 -13.18
N ARG A 338 1.74 25.01 -13.51
CA ARG A 338 3.02 24.39 -13.92
C ARG A 338 3.69 23.65 -12.78
N ARG A 339 3.73 24.23 -11.56
CA ARG A 339 4.25 23.52 -10.37
C ARG A 339 3.48 22.26 -10.05
N ALA A 340 2.18 22.29 -10.26
CA ALA A 340 1.30 21.13 -10.11
C ALA A 340 1.42 20.09 -11.25
N GLY A 341 2.24 20.36 -12.28
CA GLY A 341 2.39 19.49 -13.43
C GLY A 341 1.16 19.43 -14.35
N LEU A 342 0.21 20.37 -14.21
CA LEU A 342 -1.02 20.40 -15.03
C LEU A 342 -0.84 21.14 -16.36
N VAL A 343 0.21 21.95 -16.48
CA VAL A 343 0.49 22.77 -17.67
C VAL A 343 1.97 22.74 -17.98
N THR A 344 2.31 22.50 -19.25
CA THR A 344 3.69 22.50 -19.76
C THR A 344 3.91 23.67 -20.72
N PRO A 345 4.93 24.53 -20.51
CA PRO A 345 5.29 25.54 -21.47
C PRO A 345 6.12 24.94 -22.61
N ARG A 346 5.82 25.30 -23.85
CA ARG A 346 6.62 24.95 -25.03
C ARG A 346 6.95 26.22 -25.83
N ARG A 347 8.23 26.40 -26.14
CA ARG A 347 8.67 27.52 -26.98
C ARG A 347 8.38 27.21 -28.46
N HIS A 348 7.72 28.15 -29.13
CA HIS A 348 7.45 28.10 -30.55
C HIS A 348 7.86 29.44 -31.20
N GLY A 349 9.06 29.47 -31.76
CA GLY A 349 9.68 30.69 -32.25
C GLY A 349 9.90 31.71 -31.09
N ARG A 350 9.37 32.94 -31.25
CA ARG A 350 9.40 33.98 -30.21
C ARG A 350 8.35 33.87 -29.11
N TYR A 351 7.40 32.95 -29.26
CA TYR A 351 6.27 32.76 -28.34
C TYR A 351 6.47 31.58 -27.44
N VAL A 352 5.97 31.67 -26.20
CA VAL A 352 5.82 30.56 -25.27
C VAL A 352 4.34 30.19 -25.26
N ARG A 353 4.02 28.97 -25.68
CA ARG A 353 2.68 28.39 -25.61
C ARG A 353 2.57 27.43 -24.44
N HIS A 354 1.46 27.50 -23.76
CA HIS A 354 1.12 26.62 -22.65
C HIS A 354 0.19 25.51 -23.15
N THR A 355 0.48 24.27 -22.79
CA THR A 355 -0.29 23.08 -23.17
C THR A 355 -0.77 22.39 -21.90
N LEU A 356 -2.02 21.95 -21.89
CA LEU A 356 -2.59 21.15 -20.81
C LEU A 356 -1.96 19.74 -20.81
N ASP A 357 -1.57 19.26 -19.63
CA ASP A 357 -1.22 17.85 -19.42
C ASP A 357 -2.49 17.02 -19.18
N LEU A 358 -3.11 16.56 -20.27
CA LEU A 358 -4.31 15.73 -20.23
C LEU A 358 -4.08 14.39 -19.49
N PRO A 359 -2.98 13.64 -19.75
CA PRO A 359 -2.72 12.40 -19.01
C PRO A 359 -2.68 12.61 -17.50
N GLY A 360 -1.94 13.63 -17.01
CA GLY A 360 -1.86 13.95 -15.59
C GLY A 360 -3.19 14.37 -14.98
N LEU A 361 -4.03 15.09 -15.73
CA LEU A 361 -5.37 15.45 -15.29
C LEU A 361 -6.31 14.24 -15.25
N THR A 362 -6.24 13.35 -16.24
CA THR A 362 -7.06 12.14 -16.30
C THR A 362 -6.70 11.16 -15.18
N ALA A 363 -5.41 11.05 -14.86
CA ALA A 363 -4.92 10.17 -13.81
C ALA A 363 -5.23 10.67 -12.38
N LEU A 364 -5.64 11.94 -12.20
CA LEU A 364 -5.76 12.56 -10.86
C LEU A 364 -6.63 11.76 -9.89
N GLY A 365 -7.75 11.20 -10.33
CA GLY A 365 -8.60 10.37 -9.46
C GLY A 365 -7.91 9.09 -9.01
N THR A 366 -7.20 8.43 -9.90
CA THR A 366 -6.41 7.23 -9.60
C THR A 366 -5.21 7.57 -8.70
N ASP A 367 -4.52 8.68 -8.98
CA ASP A 367 -3.40 9.16 -8.16
C ASP A 367 -3.85 9.53 -6.74
N LEU A 368 -5.01 10.19 -6.59
CA LEU A 368 -5.61 10.50 -5.30
C LEU A 368 -5.98 9.23 -4.54
N LEU A 369 -6.65 8.28 -5.20
CA LEU A 369 -7.02 7.01 -4.60
C LEU A 369 -5.77 6.26 -4.11
N ALA A 370 -4.74 6.17 -4.95
CA ALA A 370 -3.47 5.56 -4.60
C ALA A 370 -2.79 6.26 -3.41
N ALA A 371 -2.80 7.58 -3.36
CA ALA A 371 -2.21 8.36 -2.27
C ALA A 371 -2.97 8.19 -0.94
N VAL A 372 -4.31 8.07 -0.98
CA VAL A 372 -5.15 7.89 0.22
C VAL A 372 -5.13 6.46 0.74
N LEU A 373 -4.96 5.46 -0.13
CA LEU A 373 -4.99 4.04 0.24
C LEU A 373 -3.61 3.49 0.67
N ARG A 374 -2.54 4.24 0.51
CA ARG A 374 -1.20 3.90 1.02
C ARG A 374 -1.14 4.12 2.53
#